data_12c16aefcbf46498fa42ff1785ac6472
#
_entry.id   12c16aefcbf46498fa42ff1785ac6472
#
_cell.length_a   1.000
_cell.length_b   1.000
_cell.length_c   1.000
_cell.angle_alpha   90.00
_cell.angle_beta   90.00
_cell.angle_gamma   90.00
#
_symmetry.space_group_name_H-M   'P 1'
#
loop_
_entity.id
_entity.type
_entity.pdbx_description
1 polymer ?
#
loop_
_entity_poly.entity_id
_entity_poly.type
_entity_poly.pdbx_seq_one_letter_code
_entity_poly.pdbx_strand_id
1 'polypeptide(L)'
;MIHSSNYENQKKLGIPFFAVPNTLKHFVDPGHGWYRVSREMLFRMDLLDKISSFSYQKGNWVYLEEDVDASIFFTRYKELFGELQIRVTTNISENMSSIRYYQPFQMGMGSGCL
;
A
#
# COMPACT_ATOMS: atom_id res chain seq x y z
N MET A 1 -12.18 5.02 -10.20
CA MET A 1 -12.56 4.72 -11.59
C MET A 1 -11.62 3.67 -12.17
N ILE A 2 -12.14 2.81 -13.00
CA ILE A 2 -11.37 1.73 -13.60
C ILE A 2 -11.25 1.95 -15.08
N HIS A 3 -10.02 1.84 -15.59
CA HIS A 3 -9.78 1.91 -17.02
C HIS A 3 -9.78 0.50 -17.61
N SER A 4 -10.22 0.36 -18.86
CA SER A 4 -10.24 -0.94 -19.51
C SER A 4 -8.83 -1.55 -19.58
N SER A 5 -7.81 -0.71 -19.73
CA SER A 5 -6.43 -1.19 -19.74
C SER A 5 -6.04 -1.82 -18.41
N ASN A 6 -6.57 -1.30 -17.29
CA ASN A 6 -6.30 -1.87 -15.98
C ASN A 6 -6.91 -3.26 -15.85
N TYR A 7 -8.13 -3.41 -16.35
CA TYR A 7 -8.80 -4.71 -16.33
C TYR A 7 -8.01 -5.73 -17.16
N GLU A 8 -7.58 -5.33 -18.35
CA GLU A 8 -6.84 -6.24 -19.22
C GLU A 8 -5.50 -6.63 -18.63
N ASN A 9 -4.81 -5.70 -17.97
CA ASN A 9 -3.56 -6.01 -17.31
C ASN A 9 -3.75 -7.00 -16.18
N GLN A 10 -4.79 -6.83 -15.36
CA GLN A 10 -5.08 -7.76 -14.29
C GLN A 10 -5.38 -9.15 -14.82
N LYS A 11 -6.18 -9.21 -15.89
CA LYS A 11 -6.52 -10.49 -16.52
C LYS A 11 -5.28 -11.18 -17.07
N LYS A 12 -4.43 -10.41 -17.74
CA LYS A 12 -3.21 -10.94 -18.35
C LYS A 12 -2.27 -11.53 -17.31
N LEU A 13 -2.21 -10.92 -16.13
CA LEU A 13 -1.34 -11.38 -15.05
C LEU A 13 -1.99 -12.44 -14.16
N GLY A 14 -3.23 -12.81 -14.46
CA GLY A 14 -3.91 -13.83 -13.68
C GLY A 14 -4.42 -13.35 -12.34
N ILE A 15 -4.56 -12.05 -12.17
CA ILE A 15 -5.01 -11.45 -10.92
C ILE A 15 -6.49 -11.13 -11.01
N PRO A 16 -7.29 -11.49 -9.99
CA PRO A 16 -8.71 -11.15 -10.02
C PRO A 16 -8.92 -9.65 -10.14
N PHE A 17 -9.90 -9.28 -10.96
CA PHE A 17 -10.21 -7.87 -11.16
C PHE A 17 -10.65 -7.19 -9.87
N PHE A 18 -10.21 -5.97 -9.66
CA PHE A 18 -10.67 -5.14 -8.56
C PHE A 18 -10.56 -3.66 -8.92
N ALA A 19 -11.36 -2.85 -8.24
CA ALA A 19 -11.37 -1.41 -8.46
C ALA A 19 -10.12 -0.79 -7.84
N VAL A 20 -9.48 0.11 -8.59
CA VAL A 20 -8.29 0.81 -8.12
C VAL A 20 -8.71 2.12 -7.46
N PRO A 21 -8.31 2.38 -6.21
CA PRO A 21 -8.62 3.67 -5.59
C PRO A 21 -7.98 4.81 -6.38
N ASN A 22 -8.62 5.96 -6.38
CA ASN A 22 -8.08 7.10 -7.11
C ASN A 22 -7.31 8.07 -6.21
N THR A 23 -7.18 7.78 -4.94
CA THR A 23 -6.43 8.61 -4.00
C THR A 23 -5.59 7.75 -3.07
N LEU A 24 -4.48 8.30 -2.64
CA LEU A 24 -3.55 7.65 -1.72
C LEU A 24 -3.04 8.68 -0.75
N LYS A 25 -2.96 8.34 0.52
CA LYS A 25 -2.43 9.27 1.53
C LYS A 25 -0.98 8.97 1.83
N HIS A 26 -0.20 10.02 1.90
CA HIS A 26 1.22 9.98 2.23
C HIS A 26 1.40 10.77 3.53
N PHE A 27 2.03 10.19 4.52
CA PHE A 27 2.27 10.81 5.83
C PHE A 27 3.75 10.97 6.04
N VAL A 28 4.17 12.18 6.44
CA VAL A 28 5.59 12.49 6.65
C VAL A 28 5.75 13.10 8.02
N ASP A 29 6.75 12.65 8.78
CA ASP A 29 7.17 13.30 10.00
C ASP A 29 8.68 13.62 9.87
N PRO A 30 9.32 14.22 10.91
CA PRO A 30 10.70 14.69 10.72
C PRO A 30 11.71 13.62 10.28
N GLY A 31 11.45 12.36 10.51
CA GLY A 31 12.43 11.33 10.17
C GLY A 31 11.98 10.29 9.17
N HIS A 32 10.68 10.17 8.93
CA HIS A 32 10.15 9.08 8.10
C HIS A 32 8.94 9.50 7.30
N GLY A 33 8.59 8.66 6.33
CA GLY A 33 7.37 8.82 5.56
C GLY A 33 6.72 7.48 5.30
N TRP A 34 5.41 7.48 5.11
CA TRP A 34 4.63 6.27 4.84
C TRP A 34 3.53 6.55 3.84
N TYR A 35 3.25 5.57 2.98
CA TYR A 35 2.09 5.60 2.10
C TYR A 35 1.05 4.65 2.64
N ARG A 36 -0.17 5.15 2.83
CA ARG A 36 -1.25 4.32 3.37
C ARG A 36 -1.99 3.62 2.25
N VAL A 37 -2.08 2.30 2.34
CA VAL A 37 -2.84 1.49 1.39
C VAL A 37 -3.72 0.53 2.20
N SER A 38 -4.79 0.04 1.60
CA SER A 38 -5.59 -0.96 2.28
C SER A 38 -4.88 -2.31 2.22
N ARG A 39 -5.10 -3.10 3.26
CA ARG A 39 -4.57 -4.46 3.29
C ARG A 39 -5.16 -5.28 2.14
N GLU A 40 -6.42 -5.04 1.82
CA GLU A 40 -7.06 -5.73 0.71
C GLU A 40 -6.37 -5.43 -0.61
N MET A 41 -5.96 -4.18 -0.82
CA MET A 41 -5.26 -3.82 -2.06
C MET A 41 -3.94 -4.59 -2.18
N LEU A 42 -3.19 -4.71 -1.08
CA LEU A 42 -1.96 -5.49 -1.09
C LEU A 42 -2.24 -6.96 -1.38
N PHE A 43 -3.30 -7.50 -0.79
CA PHE A 43 -3.70 -8.88 -1.06
C PHE A 43 -4.03 -9.07 -2.53
N ARG A 44 -4.83 -8.18 -3.09
CA ARG A 44 -5.25 -8.27 -4.49
C ARG A 44 -4.10 -8.08 -5.47
N MET A 45 -3.08 -7.34 -5.07
CA MET A 45 -1.89 -7.13 -5.88
C MET A 45 -0.82 -8.20 -5.65
N ASP A 46 -1.12 -9.18 -4.80
CA ASP A 46 -0.20 -10.27 -4.47
C ASP A 46 1.08 -9.75 -3.81
N LEU A 47 0.93 -8.83 -2.88
CA LEU A 47 2.07 -8.18 -2.23
C LEU A 47 2.20 -8.46 -0.74
N LEU A 48 1.24 -9.18 -0.11
CA LEU A 48 1.29 -9.35 1.34
C LEU A 48 2.60 -9.97 1.83
N ASP A 49 3.17 -10.89 1.06
CA ASP A 49 4.41 -11.55 1.44
C ASP A 49 5.66 -10.78 1.00
N LYS A 50 5.49 -9.60 0.41
CA LYS A 50 6.61 -8.79 -0.06
C LYS A 50 6.89 -7.58 0.82
N ILE A 51 5.98 -7.27 1.74
CA ILE A 51 6.09 -6.07 2.58
C ILE A 51 6.81 -6.43 3.88
N SER A 52 7.74 -5.59 4.30
CA SER A 52 8.56 -5.85 5.47
C SER A 52 7.89 -5.38 6.75
N SER A 53 8.49 -5.77 7.89
CA SER A 53 8.03 -5.31 9.19
C SER A 53 8.47 -3.88 9.50
N PHE A 54 9.21 -3.24 8.60
CA PHE A 54 9.49 -1.81 8.73
C PHE A 54 8.27 -0.97 8.42
N SER A 55 7.27 -1.54 7.75
CA SER A 55 5.97 -0.90 7.58
C SER A 55 5.09 -1.19 8.78
N TYR A 56 4.00 -0.46 8.91
CA TYR A 56 3.09 -0.59 10.06
C TYR A 56 1.69 -0.93 9.59
N GLN A 57 0.89 -1.44 10.52
CA GLN A 57 -0.51 -1.76 10.22
C GLN A 57 -1.39 -1.31 11.37
N LYS A 58 -2.60 -0.90 11.01
CA LYS A 58 -3.63 -0.56 11.99
C LYS A 58 -4.99 -0.80 11.35
N GLY A 59 -5.76 -1.72 11.92
CA GLY A 59 -7.03 -2.13 11.33
C GLY A 59 -6.80 -2.68 9.95
N ASN A 60 -7.54 -2.17 8.97
CA ASN A 60 -7.43 -2.60 7.60
C ASN A 60 -6.42 -1.80 6.78
N TRP A 61 -5.68 -0.91 7.43
CA TRP A 61 -4.72 -0.04 6.76
C TRP A 61 -3.30 -0.52 6.99
N VAL A 62 -2.49 -0.39 5.94
CA VAL A 62 -1.05 -0.63 6.00
C VAL A 62 -0.35 0.66 5.62
N TYR A 63 0.66 1.02 6.40
CA TYR A 63 1.44 2.24 6.21
C TYR A 63 2.80 1.79 5.69
N LEU A 64 2.97 1.88 4.38
CA LEU A 64 4.16 1.38 3.69
C LEU A 64 5.31 2.35 3.89
N GLU A 65 6.39 1.83 4.43
CA GLU A 65 7.62 2.60 4.61
C GLU A 65 8.10 3.10 3.24
N GLU A 66 8.49 4.38 3.15
CA GLU A 66 8.60 5.05 1.86
C GLU A 66 9.82 4.62 1.03
N ASP A 67 10.86 4.06 1.65
CA ASP A 67 12.08 3.74 0.88
C ASP A 67 11.96 2.43 0.11
N VAL A 68 11.64 1.33 0.79
CA VAL A 68 11.63 0.01 0.17
C VAL A 68 10.22 -0.49 -0.11
N ASP A 69 9.38 -0.53 0.92
CA ASP A 69 8.05 -1.15 0.77
C ASP A 69 7.15 -0.37 -0.17
N ALA A 70 7.19 0.96 -0.12
CA ALA A 70 6.42 1.76 -1.06
C ALA A 70 6.90 1.56 -2.49
N SER A 71 8.22 1.41 -2.66
CA SER A 71 8.78 1.14 -3.98
C SER A 71 8.25 -0.17 -4.57
N ILE A 72 8.15 -1.20 -3.72
CA ILE A 72 7.60 -2.49 -4.14
C ILE A 72 6.14 -2.31 -4.60
N PHE A 73 5.37 -1.54 -3.84
CA PHE A 73 3.97 -1.26 -4.18
C PHE A 73 3.87 -0.52 -5.54
N PHE A 74 4.63 0.54 -5.72
CA PHE A 74 4.53 1.33 -6.95
C PHE A 74 5.03 0.57 -8.16
N THR A 75 6.04 -0.27 -8.01
CA THR A 75 6.51 -1.12 -9.10
C THR A 75 5.41 -2.08 -9.54
N ARG A 76 4.77 -2.73 -8.57
CA ARG A 76 3.68 -3.66 -8.87
C ARG A 76 2.49 -2.93 -9.46
N TYR A 77 2.22 -1.72 -8.97
CA TYR A 77 1.13 -0.90 -9.51
C TYR A 77 1.34 -0.68 -11.01
N LYS A 78 2.57 -0.33 -11.41
CA LYS A 78 2.85 -0.11 -12.82
C LYS A 78 2.69 -1.38 -13.65
N GLU A 79 3.06 -2.52 -13.09
CA GLU A 79 2.87 -3.80 -13.79
C GLU A 79 1.41 -4.08 -14.06
N LEU A 80 0.55 -3.75 -13.08
CA LEU A 80 -0.87 -4.07 -13.18
C LEU A 80 -1.68 -3.03 -13.94
N PHE A 81 -1.33 -1.76 -13.79
CA PHE A 81 -2.18 -0.66 -14.24
C PHE A 81 -1.50 0.32 -15.18
N GLY A 82 -0.21 0.18 -15.42
CA GLY A 82 0.52 1.15 -16.24
C GLY A 82 0.92 2.36 -15.42
N GLU A 83 0.88 3.55 -16.02
CA GLU A 83 1.30 4.75 -15.31
C GLU A 83 0.46 5.02 -14.08
N LEU A 84 1.09 5.64 -13.07
CA LEU A 84 0.42 5.97 -11.83
C LEU A 84 -0.69 6.99 -12.08
N GLN A 85 -1.91 6.61 -11.75
CA GLN A 85 -3.09 7.47 -11.92
C GLN A 85 -3.75 7.78 -10.60
N ILE A 86 -3.06 7.53 -9.50
CA ILE A 86 -3.56 7.81 -8.17
C ILE A 86 -3.09 9.20 -7.76
N ARG A 87 -4.00 10.01 -7.25
CA ARG A 87 -3.64 11.29 -6.67
C ARG A 87 -3.11 11.05 -5.26
N VAL A 88 -1.93 11.56 -4.98
CA VAL A 88 -1.31 11.44 -3.65
C VAL A 88 -1.53 12.72 -2.89
N THR A 89 -2.06 12.60 -1.67
CA THR A 89 -2.23 13.73 -0.76
C THR A 89 -1.25 13.56 0.39
N THR A 90 -0.38 14.54 0.59
CA THR A 90 0.66 14.46 1.61
C THR A 90 0.24 15.24 2.86
N ASN A 91 0.38 14.59 4.02
CA ASN A 91 0.16 15.20 5.32
C ASN A 91 1.50 15.26 6.04
N ILE A 92 1.94 16.46 6.36
CA ILE A 92 3.23 16.68 7.00
C ILE A 92 3.01 17.00 8.48
N SER A 93 3.70 16.29 9.35
CA SER A 93 3.66 16.51 10.79
C SER A 93 5.00 17.09 11.25
N GLU A 94 4.95 18.13 12.08
CA GLU A 94 6.16 18.70 12.67
C GLU A 94 6.68 17.86 13.84
N ASN A 95 5.83 17.00 14.38
CA ASN A 95 6.16 16.12 15.48
C ASN A 95 6.20 14.68 15.02
N MET A 96 6.74 13.79 15.86
CA MET A 96 6.75 12.36 15.56
C MET A 96 5.33 11.86 15.33
N SER A 97 5.13 11.14 14.23
CA SER A 97 3.82 10.62 13.88
C SER A 97 3.43 9.46 14.79
N SER A 98 2.13 9.38 15.09
CA SER A 98 1.60 8.24 15.84
C SER A 98 1.75 6.91 15.08
N ILE A 99 1.99 6.96 13.78
CA ILE A 99 2.21 5.75 12.98
C ILE A 99 3.37 4.94 13.56
N ARG A 100 4.36 5.59 14.13
CA ARG A 100 5.52 4.93 14.72
C ARG A 100 5.16 3.99 15.87
N TYR A 101 3.96 4.13 16.41
CA TYR A 101 3.51 3.31 17.54
C TYR A 101 2.48 2.27 17.11
N TYR A 102 2.19 2.17 15.82
CA TYR A 102 1.30 1.15 15.30
C TYR A 102 2.02 -0.19 15.30
N GLN A 103 1.27 -1.26 15.06
CA GLN A 103 1.84 -2.59 15.01
C GLN A 103 2.70 -2.74 13.75
N PRO A 104 3.91 -3.32 13.85
CA PRO A 104 4.68 -3.63 12.65
C PRO A 104 3.88 -4.56 11.74
N PHE A 105 4.07 -4.38 10.44
CA PHE A 105 3.31 -5.14 9.46
C PHE A 105 3.60 -6.63 9.58
N GLN A 106 2.56 -7.44 9.46
CA GLN A 106 2.64 -8.89 9.42
C GLN A 106 1.83 -9.39 8.23
N MET A 107 2.35 -10.36 7.53
CA MET A 107 1.67 -10.96 6.38
C MET A 107 0.33 -11.57 6.80
N GLY A 108 0.29 -12.26 7.92
CA GLY A 108 -0.94 -12.81 8.46
C GLY A 108 -1.81 -11.75 9.12
N MET A 109 -2.93 -12.18 9.70
CA MET A 109 -3.89 -11.26 10.33
C MET A 109 -3.52 -10.88 11.75
N GLY A 110 -2.27 -11.07 12.12
CA GLY A 110 -1.81 -10.79 13.46
C GLY A 110 -1.96 -12.00 14.36
N SER A 111 -1.82 -11.78 15.67
CA SER A 111 -1.79 -12.88 16.62
C SER A 111 -3.05 -13.74 16.61
N GLY A 112 -4.14 -13.21 16.13
CA GLY A 112 -5.39 -13.95 16.13
C GLY A 112 -5.52 -14.97 15.03
N CYS A 113 -4.60 -15.03 14.10
CA CYS A 113 -4.74 -15.89 12.95
C CYS A 113 -4.31 -17.34 13.21
N LEU A 114 -3.99 -17.64 14.41
CA LEU A 114 -3.60 -19.02 14.73
C LEU A 114 -4.72 -19.80 15.34
#